data_ce19fe7882fe2a999650053b7c587c93
#
_entry.id   ce19fe7882fe2a999650053b7c587c93
#
_cell.length_a   1.000
_cell.length_b   1.000
_cell.length_c   1.000
_cell.angle_alpha   90.00
_cell.angle_beta   90.00
_cell.angle_gamma   90.00
#
_symmetry.space_group_name_H-M   'P 1'
#
loop_
_entity.id
_entity.type
_entity.pdbx_description
1 polymer ?
#
loop_
_entity_poly.entity_id
_entity_poly.type
_entity_poly.pdbx_seq_one_letter_code
_entity_poly.pdbx_strand_id
1 'polypeptide(L)'
;MKASEVLDNLKRRFPNEPEYHQAVSEVLGTIEEAYNEHPEFEKSNLIERLCIPDRIFSFRVTWMDDKGQIQTNMGYRIQHNNAIGPYKGGIRFHASVNQSILKFLAFEQTFKNSLTTLPMGGGKGGSDFSPRGKSNAEIMRFCQAFILELWHHIGPDTDVPAGDIGVGGREVAYMYGMYKKLARENTGTFTGKGIEFGGSLIRPEATGYGNVYFLLQMLKTRNIDIKDKVVCVSGSGNVAQYTVEKLISLGAKVVTMSDSDGYIYDPDGIDREKLDYIMELKNLYRGRIREYAEQYGCKYVQGARPWGEKCDIAMPSATQNELNGDDAKTLLANGCFAVSEGANM
;
A
#
# COMPACT_ATOMS: atom_id res chain seq x y z
N MET A 1 14.13 -20.32 19.58
CA MET A 1 13.98 -18.85 19.66
C MET A 1 12.89 -18.49 20.64
N LYS A 2 13.01 -17.37 21.34
CA LYS A 2 11.87 -16.76 22.02
C LYS A 2 11.61 -15.40 21.37
N ALA A 3 10.48 -15.25 20.73
CA ALA A 3 10.08 -14.01 20.06
C ALA A 3 10.18 -12.78 20.98
N SER A 4 9.82 -12.95 22.27
CA SER A 4 9.93 -11.90 23.29
C SER A 4 11.37 -11.44 23.53
N GLU A 5 12.35 -12.35 23.58
CA GLU A 5 13.76 -11.99 23.79
C GLU A 5 14.35 -11.19 22.63
N VAL A 6 13.99 -11.56 21.40
CA VAL A 6 14.39 -10.81 20.18
C VAL A 6 13.78 -9.42 20.19
N LEU A 7 12.48 -9.32 20.51
CA LEU A 7 11.76 -8.04 20.59
C LEU A 7 12.35 -7.13 21.67
N ASP A 8 12.66 -7.65 22.85
CA ASP A 8 13.28 -6.89 23.94
C ASP A 8 14.68 -6.39 23.57
N ASN A 9 15.45 -7.17 22.81
CA ASN A 9 16.73 -6.75 22.27
C ASN A 9 16.58 -5.61 21.27
N LEU A 10 15.61 -5.71 20.34
CA LEU A 10 15.31 -4.65 19.38
C LEU A 10 14.86 -3.35 20.07
N LYS A 11 13.97 -3.44 21.05
CA LYS A 11 13.52 -2.27 21.83
C LYS A 11 14.67 -1.55 22.55
N ARG A 12 15.63 -2.31 23.07
CA ARG A 12 16.84 -1.73 23.72
C ARG A 12 17.75 -1.04 22.70
N ARG A 13 17.92 -1.62 21.51
CA ARG A 13 18.80 -1.07 20.46
C ARG A 13 18.17 0.11 19.71
N PHE A 14 16.86 0.09 19.53
CA PHE A 14 16.10 1.05 18.71
C PHE A 14 14.85 1.54 19.46
N PRO A 15 14.99 2.26 20.59
CA PRO A 15 13.86 2.55 21.51
C PRO A 15 12.77 3.43 20.89
N ASN A 16 13.08 4.19 19.84
CA ASN A 16 12.17 5.17 19.22
C ASN A 16 11.49 4.66 17.93
N GLU A 17 11.28 3.34 17.82
CA GLU A 17 10.68 2.70 16.63
C GLU A 17 9.44 1.86 16.98
N PRO A 18 8.38 2.45 17.57
CA PRO A 18 7.23 1.70 18.09
C PRO A 18 6.46 0.93 17.00
N GLU A 19 6.27 1.51 15.82
CA GLU A 19 5.58 0.86 14.71
C GLU A 19 6.37 -0.35 14.20
N TYR A 20 7.69 -0.24 14.18
CA TYR A 20 8.56 -1.35 13.82
C TYR A 20 8.53 -2.48 14.86
N HIS A 21 8.52 -2.14 16.15
CA HIS A 21 8.42 -3.13 17.22
C HIS A 21 7.10 -3.91 17.16
N GLN A 22 5.99 -3.25 16.85
CA GLN A 22 4.70 -3.89 16.67
C GLN A 22 4.75 -4.92 15.54
N ALA A 23 5.18 -4.52 14.34
CA ALA A 23 5.26 -5.40 13.19
C ALA A 23 6.16 -6.63 13.44
N VAL A 24 7.33 -6.41 14.05
CA VAL A 24 8.22 -7.52 14.43
C VAL A 24 7.55 -8.47 15.43
N SER A 25 6.86 -7.93 16.44
CA SER A 25 6.16 -8.74 17.45
C SER A 25 5.11 -9.65 16.80
N GLU A 26 4.32 -9.11 15.90
CA GLU A 26 3.26 -9.84 15.20
C GLU A 26 3.83 -10.96 14.33
N VAL A 27 4.81 -10.65 13.49
CA VAL A 27 5.42 -11.64 12.60
C VAL A 27 6.14 -12.73 13.40
N LEU A 28 6.99 -12.36 14.37
CA LEU A 28 7.73 -13.36 15.15
C LEU A 28 6.82 -14.27 15.96
N GLY A 29 5.69 -13.74 16.48
CA GLY A 29 4.69 -14.54 17.19
C GLY A 29 4.03 -15.61 16.32
N THR A 30 3.88 -15.33 15.02
CA THR A 30 3.26 -16.29 14.10
C THR A 30 4.22 -17.35 13.56
N ILE A 31 5.52 -17.05 13.48
CA ILE A 31 6.52 -17.99 12.92
C ILE A 31 7.32 -18.76 13.97
N GLU A 32 7.15 -18.46 15.26
CA GLU A 32 7.99 -19.02 16.33
C GLU A 32 7.96 -20.55 16.38
N GLU A 33 6.78 -21.16 16.24
CA GLU A 33 6.61 -22.61 16.26
C GLU A 33 7.39 -23.25 15.10
N ALA A 34 7.10 -22.81 13.86
CA ALA A 34 7.78 -23.31 12.67
C ALA A 34 9.30 -23.07 12.70
N TYR A 35 9.74 -21.93 13.24
CA TYR A 35 11.17 -21.63 13.38
C TYR A 35 11.87 -22.62 14.33
N ASN A 36 11.23 -23.00 15.43
CA ASN A 36 11.79 -23.91 16.43
C ASN A 36 11.92 -25.35 15.93
N GLU A 37 11.22 -25.73 14.86
CA GLU A 37 11.39 -27.02 14.19
C GLU A 37 12.69 -27.10 13.34
N HIS A 38 13.39 -25.94 13.16
CA HIS A 38 14.56 -25.79 12.31
C HIS A 38 15.80 -25.28 13.08
N PRO A 39 16.53 -26.12 13.83
CA PRO A 39 17.70 -25.71 14.62
C PRO A 39 18.80 -25.03 13.81
N GLU A 40 18.88 -25.27 12.50
CA GLU A 40 19.84 -24.63 11.59
C GLU A 40 19.58 -23.12 11.46
N PHE A 41 18.33 -22.65 11.64
CA PHE A 41 17.99 -21.24 11.59
C PHE A 41 18.60 -20.49 12.80
N GLU A 42 18.55 -21.10 13.98
CA GLU A 42 19.17 -20.55 15.19
C GLU A 42 20.69 -20.43 15.02
N LYS A 43 21.35 -21.48 14.51
CA LYS A 43 22.81 -21.47 14.26
C LYS A 43 23.24 -20.38 13.30
N SER A 44 22.39 -20.01 12.35
CA SER A 44 22.68 -18.96 11.37
C SER A 44 22.28 -17.56 11.83
N ASN A 45 21.76 -17.42 13.05
CA ASN A 45 21.21 -16.18 13.60
C ASN A 45 20.17 -15.51 12.65
N LEU A 46 19.33 -16.35 12.03
CA LEU A 46 18.45 -15.94 10.92
C LEU A 46 17.50 -14.83 11.36
N ILE A 47 16.87 -14.94 12.52
CA ILE A 47 15.87 -13.99 12.99
C ILE A 47 16.46 -12.60 13.26
N GLU A 48 17.61 -12.50 13.88
CA GLU A 48 18.24 -11.19 14.12
C GLU A 48 18.59 -10.52 12.78
N ARG A 49 19.08 -11.31 11.80
CA ARG A 49 19.37 -10.83 10.45
C ARG A 49 18.12 -10.39 9.69
N LEU A 50 16.98 -11.05 9.90
CA LEU A 50 15.70 -10.65 9.32
C LEU A 50 15.12 -9.40 9.99
N CYS A 51 15.41 -9.18 11.28
CA CYS A 51 14.92 -8.02 12.01
C CYS A 51 15.80 -6.77 11.88
N ILE A 52 16.94 -6.84 11.20
CA ILE A 52 17.83 -5.68 11.03
C ILE A 52 18.00 -5.43 9.53
N PRO A 53 17.60 -4.26 9.02
CA PRO A 53 17.79 -3.95 7.61
C PRO A 53 19.28 -3.89 7.24
N ASP A 54 19.57 -4.26 6.00
CA ASP A 54 20.94 -4.20 5.47
C ASP A 54 21.47 -2.76 5.45
N ARG A 55 20.61 -1.78 5.06
CA ARG A 55 20.98 -0.35 4.98
C ARG A 55 19.79 0.54 5.19
N ILE A 56 20.05 1.69 5.80
CA ILE A 56 19.10 2.80 5.95
C ILE A 56 19.75 4.06 5.41
N PHE A 57 19.13 4.66 4.40
CA PHE A 57 19.49 5.98 3.92
C PHE A 57 18.50 7.00 4.45
N SER A 58 19.01 8.03 5.10
CA SER A 58 18.23 9.18 5.57
C SER A 58 18.89 10.45 5.05
N PHE A 59 18.13 11.27 4.37
CA PHE A 59 18.64 12.45 3.68
C PHE A 59 17.65 13.61 3.70
N ARG A 60 18.18 14.82 3.58
CA ARG A 60 17.40 16.03 3.45
C ARG A 60 17.02 16.25 1.99
N VAL A 61 15.74 16.53 1.74
CA VAL A 61 15.22 16.92 0.43
C VAL A 61 14.90 18.41 0.46
N THR A 62 15.60 19.21 -0.32
CA THR A 62 15.39 20.67 -0.43
C THR A 62 14.76 20.97 -1.79
N TRP A 63 13.64 21.69 -1.78
CA TRP A 63 12.90 22.01 -3.00
C TRP A 63 12.23 23.38 -2.89
N MET A 64 11.79 23.97 -4.01
CA MET A 64 11.16 25.29 -4.06
C MET A 64 9.65 25.16 -4.33
N ASP A 65 8.83 25.82 -3.54
CA ASP A 65 7.38 25.89 -3.78
C ASP A 65 7.02 26.91 -4.89
N ASP A 66 5.73 27.02 -5.22
CA ASP A 66 5.25 27.92 -6.27
C ASP A 66 5.35 29.42 -5.87
N LYS A 67 5.58 29.71 -4.60
CA LYS A 67 5.82 31.07 -4.09
C LYS A 67 7.30 31.45 -4.11
N GLY A 68 8.18 30.56 -4.61
CA GLY A 68 9.63 30.77 -4.60
C GLY A 68 10.29 30.57 -3.23
N GLN A 69 9.59 29.96 -2.27
CA GLN A 69 10.14 29.67 -0.95
C GLN A 69 10.81 28.31 -0.92
N ILE A 70 11.96 28.23 -0.24
CA ILE A 70 12.69 26.98 -0.06
C ILE A 70 12.04 26.17 1.06
N GLN A 71 11.66 24.96 0.72
CA GLN A 71 11.07 23.96 1.60
C GLN A 71 12.08 22.85 1.89
N THR A 72 11.93 22.18 3.04
CA THR A 72 12.81 21.09 3.47
C THR A 72 11.96 19.95 4.01
N ASN A 73 12.23 18.74 3.52
CA ASN A 73 11.63 17.50 3.99
C ASN A 73 12.71 16.45 4.27
N MET A 74 12.37 15.43 5.04
CA MET A 74 13.20 14.25 5.22
C MET A 74 12.84 13.18 4.19
N GLY A 75 13.85 12.61 3.56
CA GLY A 75 13.74 11.47 2.68
C GLY A 75 14.40 10.25 3.29
N TYR A 76 13.85 9.07 2.97
CA TYR A 76 14.36 7.79 3.46
C TYR A 76 14.30 6.72 2.38
N ARG A 77 15.27 5.78 2.43
CA ARG A 77 15.20 4.48 1.77
C ARG A 77 15.75 3.39 2.68
N ILE A 78 14.92 2.40 2.96
CA ILE A 78 15.29 1.22 3.73
C ILE A 78 15.51 0.08 2.74
N GLN A 79 16.74 -0.37 2.60
CA GLN A 79 17.14 -1.60 1.94
C GLN A 79 17.15 -2.69 3.00
N HIS A 80 16.05 -3.45 3.07
CA HIS A 80 15.85 -4.32 4.22
C HIS A 80 16.55 -5.66 4.05
N ASN A 81 16.29 -6.38 2.97
CA ASN A 81 16.89 -7.67 2.73
C ASN A 81 16.95 -7.98 1.23
N ASN A 82 18.09 -8.46 0.74
CA ASN A 82 18.31 -8.82 -0.67
C ASN A 82 18.75 -10.29 -0.85
N ALA A 83 18.49 -11.15 0.13
CA ALA A 83 18.95 -12.54 0.09
C ALA A 83 18.43 -13.33 -1.13
N ILE A 84 17.24 -12.99 -1.63
CA ILE A 84 16.62 -13.68 -2.76
C ILE A 84 16.51 -12.83 -4.04
N GLY A 85 17.00 -11.60 -4.02
CA GLY A 85 16.98 -10.71 -5.19
C GLY A 85 17.10 -9.25 -4.82
N PRO A 86 17.09 -8.32 -5.80
CA PRO A 86 17.18 -6.88 -5.56
C PRO A 86 16.15 -6.39 -4.55
N TYR A 87 16.51 -5.38 -3.75
CA TYR A 87 15.54 -4.72 -2.88
C TYR A 87 14.35 -4.22 -3.70
N LYS A 88 13.14 -4.46 -3.23
CA LYS A 88 11.93 -4.09 -3.96
C LYS A 88 10.86 -3.58 -3.02
N GLY A 89 10.32 -2.40 -3.31
CA GLY A 89 9.20 -1.83 -2.56
C GLY A 89 8.93 -0.38 -2.88
N GLY A 90 7.74 0.09 -2.49
CA GLY A 90 7.21 1.41 -2.82
C GLY A 90 7.94 2.58 -2.16
N ILE A 91 7.64 3.77 -2.67
CA ILE A 91 7.97 5.06 -2.06
C ILE A 91 6.66 5.70 -1.61
N ARG A 92 6.57 6.13 -0.34
CA ARG A 92 5.40 6.77 0.27
C ARG A 92 5.65 8.25 0.49
N PHE A 93 4.74 9.10 0.00
CA PHE A 93 4.74 10.53 0.30
C PHE A 93 3.55 10.89 1.18
N HIS A 94 3.80 11.04 2.47
CA HIS A 94 2.76 11.37 3.45
C HIS A 94 3.37 12.04 4.67
N ALA A 95 2.69 13.02 5.25
CA ALA A 95 3.17 13.79 6.39
C ALA A 95 3.54 12.95 7.64
N SER A 96 2.96 11.75 7.79
CA SER A 96 3.27 10.85 8.90
C SER A 96 4.53 10.02 8.70
N VAL A 97 5.16 10.06 7.52
CA VAL A 97 6.34 9.22 7.24
C VAL A 97 7.50 9.56 8.16
N ASN A 98 8.03 8.53 8.79
CA ASN A 98 9.23 8.55 9.59
C ASN A 98 10.03 7.26 9.37
N GLN A 99 11.21 7.15 9.96
CA GLN A 99 12.07 5.99 9.80
C GLN A 99 11.44 4.69 10.33
N SER A 100 10.76 4.74 11.48
CA SER A 100 10.11 3.57 12.10
C SER A 100 9.04 2.99 11.18
N ILE A 101 8.17 3.84 10.63
CA ILE A 101 7.12 3.46 9.67
C ILE A 101 7.72 2.81 8.43
N LEU A 102 8.77 3.41 7.84
CA LEU A 102 9.37 2.83 6.63
C LEU A 102 10.14 1.54 6.92
N LYS A 103 10.68 1.41 8.11
CA LYS A 103 11.37 0.20 8.55
C LYS A 103 10.40 -0.97 8.70
N PHE A 104 9.23 -0.76 9.35
CA PHE A 104 8.21 -1.81 9.42
C PHE A 104 7.68 -2.19 8.04
N LEU A 105 7.38 -1.22 7.19
CA LEU A 105 6.90 -1.48 5.84
C LEU A 105 7.93 -2.22 4.97
N ALA A 106 9.23 -1.98 5.16
CA ALA A 106 10.29 -2.70 4.46
C ALA A 106 10.45 -4.14 4.97
N PHE A 107 10.25 -4.35 6.27
CA PHE A 107 10.24 -5.67 6.91
C PHE A 107 9.07 -6.51 6.36
N GLU A 108 7.85 -6.00 6.42
CA GLU A 108 6.66 -6.66 5.84
C GLU A 108 6.83 -6.92 4.34
N GLN A 109 7.40 -5.97 3.59
CA GLN A 109 7.65 -6.11 2.17
C GLN A 109 8.60 -7.27 1.86
N THR A 110 9.55 -7.56 2.74
CA THR A 110 10.46 -8.71 2.60
C THR A 110 9.69 -10.03 2.63
N PHE A 111 8.79 -10.21 3.59
CA PHE A 111 7.94 -11.40 3.66
C PHE A 111 6.93 -11.46 2.51
N LYS A 112 6.27 -10.34 2.22
CA LYS A 112 5.32 -10.25 1.09
C LYS A 112 5.97 -10.67 -0.23
N ASN A 113 7.17 -10.18 -0.53
CA ASN A 113 7.87 -10.51 -1.77
C ASN A 113 8.32 -11.97 -1.80
N SER A 114 8.75 -12.54 -0.68
CA SER A 114 9.15 -13.96 -0.60
C SER A 114 8.00 -14.91 -0.95
N LEU A 115 6.76 -14.55 -0.62
CA LEU A 115 5.56 -15.35 -0.91
C LEU A 115 5.15 -15.33 -2.40
N THR A 116 5.73 -14.45 -3.21
CA THR A 116 5.46 -14.38 -4.65
C THR A 116 6.19 -15.45 -5.47
N THR A 117 7.15 -16.14 -4.87
CA THR A 117 8.09 -17.06 -5.54
C THR A 117 9.05 -16.40 -6.54
N LEU A 118 9.00 -15.07 -6.68
CA LEU A 118 9.89 -14.31 -7.56
C LEU A 118 11.17 -13.88 -6.84
N PRO A 119 12.29 -13.72 -7.56
CA PRO A 119 13.56 -13.33 -6.96
C PRO A 119 13.59 -11.82 -6.62
N MET A 120 12.86 -11.42 -5.61
CA MET A 120 12.75 -10.05 -5.13
C MET A 120 12.99 -9.97 -3.63
N GLY A 121 13.91 -9.12 -3.21
CA GLY A 121 14.13 -8.74 -1.83
C GLY A 121 13.10 -7.74 -1.32
N GLY A 122 13.32 -7.18 -0.14
CA GLY A 122 12.45 -6.19 0.49
C GLY A 122 13.10 -4.83 0.67
N GLY A 123 12.37 -3.78 0.38
CA GLY A 123 12.78 -2.41 0.62
C GLY A 123 11.58 -1.46 0.68
N LYS A 124 11.78 -0.28 1.26
CA LYS A 124 10.75 0.76 1.33
C LYS A 124 11.40 2.13 1.35
N GLY A 125 10.78 3.10 0.71
CA GLY A 125 11.21 4.48 0.77
C GLY A 125 10.07 5.44 1.06
N GLY A 126 10.39 6.70 1.28
CA GLY A 126 9.38 7.72 1.46
C GLY A 126 9.92 9.04 1.98
N SER A 127 8.98 9.94 2.18
CA SER A 127 9.24 11.27 2.74
C SER A 127 8.01 11.77 3.51
N ASP A 128 8.25 12.61 4.49
CA ASP A 128 7.23 13.40 5.19
C ASP A 128 6.58 14.49 4.32
N PHE A 129 6.96 14.58 3.06
CA PHE A 129 6.29 15.40 2.06
C PHE A 129 4.86 14.92 1.80
N SER A 130 3.91 15.83 1.80
CA SER A 130 2.52 15.53 1.39
C SER A 130 2.22 16.17 0.03
N PRO A 131 1.86 15.38 -1.00
CA PRO A 131 1.47 15.91 -2.30
C PRO A 131 0.08 16.56 -2.29
N ARG A 132 -0.67 16.42 -1.19
CA ARG A 132 -2.01 16.97 -1.04
C ARG A 132 -1.99 18.50 -1.08
N GLY A 133 -2.78 19.09 -1.98
CA GLY A 133 -2.86 20.54 -2.17
C GLY A 133 -1.66 21.18 -2.87
N LYS A 134 -0.73 20.37 -3.38
CA LYS A 134 0.42 20.84 -4.15
C LYS A 134 0.14 20.85 -5.65
N SER A 135 0.74 21.80 -6.37
CA SER A 135 0.69 21.84 -7.82
C SER A 135 1.50 20.70 -8.45
N ASN A 136 1.22 20.40 -9.71
CA ASN A 136 2.03 19.43 -10.47
C ASN A 136 3.51 19.86 -10.56
N ALA A 137 3.75 21.16 -10.65
CA ALA A 137 5.11 21.74 -10.72
C ALA A 137 5.85 21.58 -9.38
N GLU A 138 5.19 21.80 -8.25
CA GLU A 138 5.75 21.56 -6.92
C GLU A 138 6.10 20.09 -6.72
N ILE A 139 5.17 19.18 -7.06
CA ILE A 139 5.38 17.73 -6.93
C ILE A 139 6.53 17.27 -7.83
N MET A 140 6.61 17.79 -9.07
CA MET A 140 7.72 17.47 -9.97
C MET A 140 9.07 17.91 -9.38
N ARG A 141 9.16 19.16 -8.88
CA ARG A 141 10.40 19.65 -8.26
C ARG A 141 10.80 18.83 -7.03
N PHE A 142 9.81 18.46 -6.20
CA PHE A 142 10.06 17.59 -5.06
C PHE A 142 10.57 16.21 -5.50
N CYS A 143 9.91 15.54 -6.44
CA CYS A 143 10.33 14.24 -6.97
C CYS A 143 11.76 14.28 -7.55
N GLN A 144 12.09 15.33 -8.27
CA GLN A 144 13.43 15.53 -8.82
C GLN A 144 14.47 15.70 -7.71
N ALA A 145 14.19 16.53 -6.70
CA ALA A 145 15.07 16.73 -5.56
C ALA A 145 15.25 15.44 -4.73
N PHE A 146 14.18 14.66 -4.54
CA PHE A 146 14.23 13.38 -3.85
C PHE A 146 15.14 12.38 -4.58
N ILE A 147 15.07 12.32 -5.91
CA ILE A 147 15.91 11.42 -6.71
C ILE A 147 17.36 11.88 -6.80
N LEU A 148 17.65 13.16 -6.72
CA LEU A 148 19.03 13.65 -6.64
C LEU A 148 19.82 13.04 -5.48
N GLU A 149 19.15 12.79 -4.36
CA GLU A 149 19.77 12.16 -3.19
C GLU A 149 19.79 10.62 -3.29
N LEU A 150 18.82 10.02 -3.98
CA LEU A 150 18.59 8.58 -3.94
C LEU A 150 19.22 7.81 -5.12
N TRP A 151 19.44 8.42 -6.27
CA TRP A 151 19.75 7.73 -7.52
C TRP A 151 20.96 6.79 -7.48
N HIS A 152 22.00 7.10 -6.69
CA HIS A 152 23.18 6.24 -6.53
C HIS A 152 22.89 4.91 -5.81
N HIS A 153 21.76 4.81 -5.13
CA HIS A 153 21.42 3.68 -4.27
C HIS A 153 20.35 2.78 -4.87
N ILE A 154 19.80 3.14 -6.04
CA ILE A 154 18.75 2.38 -6.75
C ILE A 154 19.25 1.95 -8.13
N GLY A 155 18.61 0.93 -8.67
CA GLY A 155 18.96 0.40 -9.99
C GLY A 155 18.21 -0.90 -10.26
N PRO A 156 18.18 -1.38 -11.51
CA PRO A 156 17.38 -2.55 -11.92
C PRO A 156 17.79 -3.83 -11.19
N ASP A 157 19.07 -3.97 -10.86
CA ASP A 157 19.66 -5.16 -10.23
C ASP A 157 20.05 -4.93 -8.76
N THR A 158 19.81 -3.73 -8.23
CA THR A 158 20.18 -3.37 -6.86
C THR A 158 18.95 -3.11 -6.00
N ASP A 159 18.15 -2.13 -6.38
CA ASP A 159 16.99 -1.68 -5.62
C ASP A 159 15.97 -1.05 -6.58
N VAL A 160 14.78 -1.63 -6.67
CA VAL A 160 13.74 -1.24 -7.61
C VAL A 160 12.55 -0.62 -6.86
N PRO A 161 12.45 0.72 -6.81
CA PRO A 161 11.31 1.42 -6.22
C PRO A 161 10.00 1.22 -6.99
N ALA A 162 8.89 1.56 -6.34
CA ALA A 162 7.55 1.56 -6.91
C ALA A 162 6.69 2.67 -6.30
N GLY A 163 5.42 2.77 -6.71
CA GLY A 163 4.44 3.61 -6.05
C GLY A 163 3.94 3.05 -4.72
N ASP A 164 3.40 3.94 -3.88
CA ASP A 164 2.72 3.66 -2.61
C ASP A 164 1.80 4.87 -2.29
N ILE A 165 1.32 5.01 -1.06
CA ILE A 165 0.49 6.17 -0.66
C ILE A 165 1.16 7.49 -1.08
N GLY A 166 0.42 8.35 -1.78
CA GLY A 166 0.90 9.64 -2.27
C GLY A 166 1.86 9.56 -3.47
N VAL A 167 2.11 8.38 -4.00
CA VAL A 167 2.98 8.16 -5.16
C VAL A 167 2.28 7.26 -6.18
N GLY A 168 1.66 7.89 -7.16
CA GLY A 168 1.04 7.23 -8.31
C GLY A 168 1.93 7.26 -9.55
N GLY A 169 1.33 6.96 -10.72
CA GLY A 169 2.03 6.94 -12.00
C GLY A 169 2.71 8.27 -12.34
N ARG A 170 2.11 9.41 -11.97
CA ARG A 170 2.68 10.75 -12.16
C ARG A 170 3.99 10.93 -11.39
N GLU A 171 3.98 10.64 -10.09
CA GLU A 171 5.17 10.77 -9.24
C GLU A 171 6.27 9.80 -9.69
N VAL A 172 5.89 8.57 -10.02
CA VAL A 172 6.82 7.58 -10.59
C VAL A 172 7.43 8.09 -11.88
N ALA A 173 6.65 8.70 -12.78
CA ALA A 173 7.15 9.27 -14.03
C ALA A 173 8.15 10.41 -13.77
N TYR A 174 7.86 11.31 -12.82
CA TYR A 174 8.79 12.41 -12.46
C TYR A 174 10.10 11.87 -11.88
N MET A 175 10.02 10.89 -10.97
CA MET A 175 11.20 10.28 -10.36
C MET A 175 12.03 9.50 -11.40
N TYR A 176 11.39 8.67 -12.22
CA TYR A 176 12.07 7.91 -13.25
C TYR A 176 12.71 8.80 -14.31
N GLY A 177 12.02 9.87 -14.73
CA GLY A 177 12.56 10.84 -15.67
C GLY A 177 13.84 11.50 -15.17
N MET A 178 13.92 11.82 -13.87
CA MET A 178 15.13 12.35 -13.24
C MET A 178 16.23 11.28 -13.13
N TYR A 179 15.89 10.07 -12.68
CA TYR A 179 16.82 8.94 -12.62
C TYR A 179 17.49 8.68 -13.98
N LYS A 180 16.70 8.59 -15.05
CA LYS A 180 17.20 8.41 -16.41
C LYS A 180 18.24 9.45 -16.82
N LYS A 181 18.03 10.71 -16.44
CA LYS A 181 18.98 11.80 -16.75
C LYS A 181 20.29 11.64 -16.00
N LEU A 182 20.23 11.26 -14.73
CA LEU A 182 21.40 11.13 -13.85
C LEU A 182 22.20 9.87 -14.17
N ALA A 183 21.54 8.73 -14.23
CA ALA A 183 22.15 7.44 -14.52
C ALA A 183 22.53 7.25 -15.99
N ARG A 184 21.92 8.01 -16.92
CA ARG A 184 22.05 7.88 -18.38
C ARG A 184 21.64 6.50 -18.90
N GLU A 185 20.62 5.91 -18.27
CA GLU A 185 20.17 4.55 -18.53
C GLU A 185 18.64 4.51 -18.74
N ASN A 186 18.18 3.61 -19.62
CA ASN A 186 16.78 3.26 -19.82
C ASN A 186 16.56 1.83 -19.31
N THR A 187 16.53 1.65 -17.99
CA THR A 187 16.48 0.34 -17.36
C THR A 187 15.17 0.08 -16.65
N GLY A 188 15.03 -1.13 -16.08
CA GLY A 188 13.89 -1.57 -15.28
C GLY A 188 13.78 -0.93 -13.89
N THR A 189 14.59 0.08 -13.59
CA THR A 189 14.46 0.84 -12.33
C THR A 189 13.09 1.50 -12.28
N PHE A 190 12.39 1.36 -11.17
CA PHE A 190 10.98 1.67 -10.94
C PHE A 190 9.98 0.73 -11.64
N THR A 191 9.01 0.25 -10.88
CA THR A 191 7.76 -0.31 -11.39
C THR A 191 6.61 0.67 -11.20
N GLY A 192 5.51 0.49 -11.95
CA GLY A 192 4.38 1.43 -11.95
C GLY A 192 4.56 2.60 -12.92
N LYS A 193 5.53 2.51 -13.82
CA LYS A 193 5.70 3.45 -14.95
C LYS A 193 4.60 3.27 -15.98
N GLY A 194 4.26 4.33 -16.69
CA GLY A 194 3.48 4.24 -17.91
C GLY A 194 4.17 3.38 -18.99
N ILE A 195 3.40 2.88 -19.94
CA ILE A 195 3.90 2.02 -21.04
C ILE A 195 4.94 2.75 -21.87
N GLU A 196 4.77 4.05 -22.07
CA GLU A 196 5.68 4.94 -22.79
C GLU A 196 7.08 5.03 -22.14
N PHE A 197 7.20 4.63 -20.86
CA PHE A 197 8.45 4.55 -20.12
C PHE A 197 8.94 3.11 -19.90
N GLY A 198 8.41 2.15 -20.63
CA GLY A 198 8.73 0.72 -20.46
C GLY A 198 8.02 0.05 -19.29
N GLY A 199 6.84 0.55 -18.89
CA GLY A 199 5.97 -0.06 -17.90
C GLY A 199 5.22 -1.28 -18.42
N SER A 200 4.50 -1.95 -17.54
CA SER A 200 3.70 -3.15 -17.84
C SER A 200 2.21 -2.81 -17.92
N LEU A 201 1.49 -3.51 -18.80
CA LEU A 201 0.02 -3.55 -18.82
C LEU A 201 -0.53 -4.21 -17.55
N ILE A 202 -1.80 -3.92 -17.23
CA ILE A 202 -2.58 -4.53 -16.13
C ILE A 202 -1.94 -4.30 -14.73
N ARG A 203 -0.96 -3.41 -14.62
CA ARG A 203 -0.36 -3.10 -13.31
C ARG A 203 -1.30 -2.29 -12.40
N PRO A 204 -2.06 -1.29 -12.89
CA PRO A 204 -3.04 -0.58 -12.07
C PRO A 204 -4.08 -1.51 -11.45
N GLU A 205 -4.57 -2.48 -12.21
CA GLU A 205 -5.60 -3.44 -11.82
C GLU A 205 -5.10 -4.53 -10.84
N ALA A 206 -3.81 -4.83 -10.88
CA ALA A 206 -3.24 -6.06 -10.31
C ALA A 206 -3.60 -6.29 -8.83
N THR A 207 -3.55 -5.26 -7.98
CA THR A 207 -3.82 -5.43 -6.55
C THR A 207 -5.30 -5.67 -6.29
N GLY A 208 -6.18 -4.85 -6.87
CA GLY A 208 -7.62 -5.00 -6.72
C GLY A 208 -8.11 -6.34 -7.29
N TYR A 209 -7.69 -6.68 -8.50
CA TYR A 209 -8.04 -7.95 -9.13
C TYR A 209 -7.51 -9.15 -8.35
N GLY A 210 -6.26 -9.08 -7.88
CA GLY A 210 -5.64 -10.15 -7.09
C GLY A 210 -6.40 -10.44 -5.80
N ASN A 211 -6.86 -9.38 -5.10
CA ASN A 211 -7.69 -9.51 -3.92
C ASN A 211 -9.02 -10.23 -4.23
N VAL A 212 -9.67 -9.86 -5.34
CA VAL A 212 -10.92 -10.53 -5.76
C VAL A 212 -10.65 -11.98 -6.16
N TYR A 213 -9.56 -12.28 -6.88
CA TYR A 213 -9.21 -13.67 -7.21
C TYR A 213 -8.94 -14.51 -5.97
N PHE A 214 -8.29 -13.95 -4.96
CA PHE A 214 -8.10 -14.63 -3.68
C PHE A 214 -9.45 -14.92 -3.01
N LEU A 215 -10.33 -13.90 -2.94
CA LEU A 215 -11.70 -14.07 -2.43
C LEU A 215 -12.44 -15.22 -3.15
N LEU A 216 -12.36 -15.29 -4.49
CA LEU A 216 -13.00 -16.37 -5.25
C LEU A 216 -12.48 -17.75 -4.83
N GLN A 217 -11.17 -17.90 -4.56
CA GLN A 217 -10.65 -19.18 -4.05
C GLN A 217 -11.17 -19.49 -2.64
N MET A 218 -11.28 -18.49 -1.77
CA MET A 218 -11.90 -18.66 -0.45
C MET A 218 -13.36 -19.12 -0.58
N LEU A 219 -14.17 -18.46 -1.40
CA LEU A 219 -15.58 -18.81 -1.62
C LEU A 219 -15.74 -20.22 -2.21
N LYS A 220 -14.84 -20.61 -3.12
CA LYS A 220 -14.84 -21.95 -3.71
C LYS A 220 -14.68 -23.06 -2.66
N THR A 221 -13.93 -22.85 -1.58
CA THR A 221 -13.80 -23.84 -0.49
C THR A 221 -15.12 -24.13 0.22
N ARG A 222 -16.10 -23.23 0.08
CA ARG A 222 -17.44 -23.35 0.66
C ARG A 222 -18.53 -23.56 -0.40
N ASN A 223 -18.17 -23.74 -1.68
CA ASN A 223 -19.10 -23.83 -2.82
C ASN A 223 -20.04 -22.61 -2.92
N ILE A 224 -19.54 -21.41 -2.62
CA ILE A 224 -20.29 -20.15 -2.69
C ILE A 224 -19.92 -19.44 -4.00
N ASP A 225 -20.95 -18.98 -4.75
CA ASP A 225 -20.76 -18.09 -5.90
C ASP A 225 -20.76 -16.65 -5.45
N ILE A 226 -19.91 -15.83 -6.08
CA ILE A 226 -19.82 -14.39 -5.86
C ILE A 226 -20.99 -13.61 -6.48
N LYS A 227 -21.65 -14.19 -7.49
CA LYS A 227 -22.76 -13.57 -8.18
C LYS A 227 -23.88 -13.22 -7.20
N ASP A 228 -24.46 -12.03 -7.36
CA ASP A 228 -25.53 -11.46 -6.55
C ASP A 228 -25.17 -11.23 -5.06
N LYS A 229 -23.89 -11.42 -4.65
CA LYS A 229 -23.45 -11.09 -3.29
C LYS A 229 -23.32 -9.59 -3.11
N VAL A 230 -23.79 -9.12 -1.97
CA VAL A 230 -23.66 -7.71 -1.56
C VAL A 230 -22.29 -7.50 -0.93
N VAL A 231 -21.52 -6.55 -1.47
CA VAL A 231 -20.16 -6.30 -1.04
C VAL A 231 -19.97 -4.87 -0.56
N CYS A 232 -19.45 -4.70 0.64
CA CYS A 232 -18.95 -3.41 1.14
C CYS A 232 -17.46 -3.30 0.84
N VAL A 233 -17.07 -2.24 0.13
CA VAL A 233 -15.67 -1.90 -0.18
C VAL A 233 -15.34 -0.58 0.50
N SER A 234 -14.19 -0.48 1.16
CA SER A 234 -13.63 0.79 1.63
C SER A 234 -12.59 1.34 0.65
N GLY A 235 -12.33 2.65 0.76
CA GLY A 235 -11.44 3.34 -0.17
C GLY A 235 -12.11 3.77 -1.45
N SER A 236 -11.41 4.61 -2.20
CA SER A 236 -11.76 5.07 -3.54
C SER A 236 -10.50 5.33 -4.40
N GLY A 237 -9.36 4.86 -3.92
CA GLY A 237 -8.10 4.87 -4.66
C GLY A 237 -7.95 3.67 -5.61
N ASN A 238 -6.75 3.46 -6.11
CA ASN A 238 -6.45 2.43 -7.10
C ASN A 238 -6.95 1.03 -6.70
N VAL A 239 -6.61 0.54 -5.49
CA VAL A 239 -7.01 -0.80 -5.04
C VAL A 239 -8.53 -0.94 -5.01
N ALA A 240 -9.24 0.03 -4.40
CA ALA A 240 -10.69 0.01 -4.30
C ALA A 240 -11.37 0.07 -5.67
N GLN A 241 -10.93 0.95 -6.57
CA GLN A 241 -11.49 1.10 -7.92
C GLN A 241 -11.45 -0.23 -8.69
N TYR A 242 -10.29 -0.87 -8.73
CA TYR A 242 -10.15 -2.14 -9.46
C TYR A 242 -10.72 -3.35 -8.71
N THR A 243 -10.83 -3.32 -7.38
CA THR A 243 -11.63 -4.29 -6.62
C THR A 243 -13.10 -4.20 -7.05
N VAL A 244 -13.68 -3.00 -7.07
CA VAL A 244 -15.07 -2.78 -7.50
C VAL A 244 -15.26 -3.19 -8.95
N GLU A 245 -14.37 -2.77 -9.86
CA GLU A 245 -14.44 -3.16 -11.28
C GLU A 245 -14.51 -4.67 -11.46
N LYS A 246 -13.64 -5.40 -10.77
CA LYS A 246 -13.63 -6.86 -10.88
C LYS A 246 -14.85 -7.50 -10.29
N LEU A 247 -15.33 -7.03 -9.13
CA LEU A 247 -16.53 -7.54 -8.48
C LEU A 247 -17.76 -7.39 -9.36
N ILE A 248 -18.00 -6.20 -9.92
CA ILE A 248 -19.17 -5.96 -10.80
C ILE A 248 -19.08 -6.78 -12.09
N SER A 249 -17.88 -6.99 -12.64
CA SER A 249 -17.68 -7.84 -13.82
C SER A 249 -18.04 -9.31 -13.57
N LEU A 250 -18.04 -9.75 -12.31
CA LEU A 250 -18.41 -11.09 -11.86
C LEU A 250 -19.86 -11.18 -11.38
N GLY A 251 -20.62 -10.07 -11.46
CA GLY A 251 -22.02 -10.02 -11.07
C GLY A 251 -22.26 -9.82 -9.57
N ALA A 252 -21.26 -9.41 -8.79
CA ALA A 252 -21.46 -8.99 -7.42
C ALA A 252 -22.06 -7.57 -7.36
N LYS A 253 -22.78 -7.25 -6.28
CA LYS A 253 -23.38 -5.95 -6.02
C LYS A 253 -22.54 -5.18 -5.01
N VAL A 254 -21.76 -4.21 -5.46
CA VAL A 254 -20.97 -3.34 -4.58
C VAL A 254 -21.83 -2.15 -4.16
N VAL A 255 -21.97 -1.93 -2.85
CA VAL A 255 -22.88 -0.91 -2.30
C VAL A 255 -22.17 0.24 -1.57
N THR A 256 -20.86 0.13 -1.30
CA THR A 256 -20.12 1.20 -0.63
C THR A 256 -18.75 1.45 -1.28
N MET A 257 -18.32 2.69 -1.21
CA MET A 257 -16.93 3.13 -1.33
C MET A 257 -16.69 4.27 -0.34
N SER A 258 -15.42 4.53 0.03
CA SER A 258 -15.10 5.55 1.04
C SER A 258 -13.85 6.35 0.69
N ASP A 259 -13.67 7.46 1.37
CA ASP A 259 -12.37 8.14 1.47
C ASP A 259 -12.13 8.61 2.92
N SER A 260 -11.12 9.46 3.14
CA SER A 260 -10.76 9.92 4.49
C SER A 260 -11.84 10.76 5.19
N ASP A 261 -12.84 11.25 4.44
CA ASP A 261 -13.88 12.13 4.98
C ASP A 261 -15.18 11.37 5.30
N GLY A 262 -15.36 10.15 4.75
CA GLY A 262 -16.55 9.35 4.97
C GLY A 262 -16.79 8.31 3.89
N TYR A 263 -17.99 7.77 3.83
CA TYR A 263 -18.35 6.75 2.85
C TYR A 263 -19.72 7.04 2.19
N ILE A 264 -19.90 6.48 1.00
CA ILE A 264 -21.18 6.40 0.31
C ILE A 264 -21.82 5.04 0.54
N TYR A 265 -23.13 5.02 0.63
CA TYR A 265 -23.94 3.80 0.57
C TYR A 265 -24.99 3.96 -0.55
N ASP A 266 -24.82 3.17 -1.59
CA ASP A 266 -25.71 3.11 -2.75
C ASP A 266 -26.43 1.76 -2.77
N PRO A 267 -27.70 1.69 -2.31
CA PRO A 267 -28.43 0.43 -2.22
C PRO A 267 -28.75 -0.18 -3.59
N ASP A 268 -28.73 0.61 -4.67
CA ASP A 268 -28.92 0.12 -6.04
C ASP A 268 -27.67 -0.56 -6.60
N GLY A 269 -26.52 -0.30 -5.96
CA GLY A 269 -25.22 -0.80 -6.37
C GLY A 269 -24.48 0.14 -7.30
N ILE A 270 -23.15 0.02 -7.27
CA ILE A 270 -22.23 0.73 -8.15
C ILE A 270 -22.06 -0.13 -9.41
N ASP A 271 -22.57 0.36 -10.54
CA ASP A 271 -22.37 -0.23 -11.86
C ASP A 271 -21.14 0.35 -12.57
N ARG A 272 -20.95 0.00 -13.84
CA ARG A 272 -19.79 0.47 -14.63
C ARG A 272 -19.79 1.99 -14.81
N GLU A 273 -20.95 2.59 -15.13
CA GLU A 273 -21.05 4.03 -15.37
C GLU A 273 -20.72 4.83 -14.09
N LYS A 274 -21.29 4.39 -12.96
CA LYS A 274 -21.03 4.98 -11.65
C LYS A 274 -19.57 4.82 -11.22
N LEU A 275 -18.94 3.68 -11.54
CA LEU A 275 -17.52 3.46 -11.28
C LEU A 275 -16.65 4.38 -12.16
N ASP A 276 -16.96 4.53 -13.43
CA ASP A 276 -16.23 5.42 -14.34
C ASP A 276 -16.28 6.88 -13.83
N TYR A 277 -17.44 7.33 -13.33
CA TYR A 277 -17.54 8.62 -12.66
C TYR A 277 -16.62 8.73 -11.44
N ILE A 278 -16.57 7.70 -10.58
CA ILE A 278 -15.66 7.69 -9.42
C ILE A 278 -14.21 7.75 -9.87
N MET A 279 -13.85 6.99 -10.89
CA MET A 279 -12.47 6.97 -11.42
C MET A 279 -12.08 8.35 -11.97
N GLU A 280 -12.93 9.00 -12.70
CA GLU A 280 -12.72 10.36 -13.20
C GLU A 280 -12.61 11.37 -12.05
N LEU A 281 -13.56 11.33 -11.12
CA LEU A 281 -13.58 12.18 -9.93
C LEU A 281 -12.28 12.07 -9.12
N LYS A 282 -11.81 10.85 -8.88
CA LYS A 282 -10.62 10.61 -8.03
C LYS A 282 -9.31 10.81 -8.76
N ASN A 283 -9.20 10.34 -10.00
CA ASN A 283 -7.93 10.30 -10.72
C ASN A 283 -7.64 11.59 -11.49
N LEU A 284 -8.67 12.24 -12.04
CA LEU A 284 -8.53 13.47 -12.80
C LEU A 284 -8.78 14.71 -11.91
N TYR A 285 -9.96 14.80 -11.29
CA TYR A 285 -10.36 15.98 -10.52
C TYR A 285 -9.87 15.96 -9.07
N ARG A 286 -9.46 14.78 -8.53
CA ARG A 286 -9.04 14.61 -7.13
C ARG A 286 -10.09 15.02 -6.12
N GLY A 287 -11.34 14.88 -6.51
CA GLY A 287 -12.53 15.20 -5.72
C GLY A 287 -12.76 14.22 -4.55
N ARG A 288 -13.85 14.44 -3.83
CA ARG A 288 -14.25 13.64 -2.68
C ARG A 288 -15.40 12.72 -3.03
N ILE A 289 -15.44 11.55 -2.39
CA ILE A 289 -16.50 10.57 -2.64
C ILE A 289 -17.90 11.12 -2.33
N ARG A 290 -18.02 12.16 -1.52
CA ARG A 290 -19.26 12.87 -1.26
C ARG A 290 -19.91 13.40 -2.54
N GLU A 291 -19.12 13.85 -3.52
CA GLU A 291 -19.62 14.37 -4.80
C GLU A 291 -20.36 13.31 -5.60
N TYR A 292 -19.99 12.02 -5.44
CA TYR A 292 -20.79 10.92 -5.99
C TYR A 292 -22.19 10.85 -5.37
N ALA A 293 -22.30 11.00 -4.04
CA ALA A 293 -23.59 10.98 -3.38
C ALA A 293 -24.49 12.14 -3.82
N GLU A 294 -23.90 13.31 -4.05
CA GLU A 294 -24.59 14.48 -4.60
C GLU A 294 -25.07 14.21 -6.05
N GLN A 295 -24.26 13.55 -6.87
CA GLN A 295 -24.56 13.25 -8.27
C GLN A 295 -25.66 12.19 -8.42
N TYR A 296 -25.61 11.11 -7.63
CA TYR A 296 -26.49 9.95 -7.78
C TYR A 296 -27.60 9.86 -6.71
N GLY A 297 -27.68 10.84 -5.79
CA GLY A 297 -28.72 10.90 -4.77
C GLY A 297 -28.69 9.78 -3.74
N CYS A 298 -27.52 9.19 -3.47
CA CYS A 298 -27.37 8.15 -2.48
C CYS A 298 -26.92 8.69 -1.11
N LYS A 299 -26.91 7.83 -0.10
CA LYS A 299 -26.52 8.19 1.27
C LYS A 299 -25.02 8.48 1.35
N TYR A 300 -24.66 9.59 1.99
CA TYR A 300 -23.28 9.88 2.44
C TYR A 300 -23.21 9.94 3.96
N VAL A 301 -22.21 9.31 4.54
CA VAL A 301 -21.96 9.32 5.98
C VAL A 301 -20.58 9.88 6.26
N GLN A 302 -20.56 11.08 6.83
CA GLN A 302 -19.30 11.79 7.14
C GLN A 302 -18.61 11.18 8.35
N GLY A 303 -17.28 11.09 8.31
CA GLY A 303 -16.42 10.70 9.42
C GLY A 303 -16.56 9.25 9.87
N ALA A 304 -17.20 8.38 9.06
CA ALA A 304 -17.43 6.99 9.39
C ALA A 304 -16.87 6.04 8.33
N ARG A 305 -16.75 4.77 8.68
CA ARG A 305 -16.36 3.66 7.81
C ARG A 305 -17.61 2.83 7.43
N PRO A 306 -17.60 2.09 6.31
CA PRO A 306 -18.81 1.43 5.78
C PRO A 306 -19.21 0.14 6.53
N TRP A 307 -18.52 -0.25 7.57
CA TRP A 307 -18.67 -1.55 8.24
C TRP A 307 -19.96 -1.73 9.01
N GLY A 308 -20.75 -0.67 9.18
CA GLY A 308 -22.11 -0.72 9.72
C GLY A 308 -23.18 -1.12 8.72
N GLU A 309 -22.90 -1.06 7.42
CA GLU A 309 -23.87 -1.40 6.38
C GLU A 309 -23.96 -2.92 6.19
N LYS A 310 -25.17 -3.39 5.85
CA LYS A 310 -25.40 -4.83 5.67
C LYS A 310 -24.75 -5.33 4.39
N CYS A 311 -23.91 -6.37 4.50
CA CYS A 311 -23.26 -7.01 3.35
C CYS A 311 -23.00 -8.50 3.62
N ASP A 312 -22.78 -9.24 2.54
CA ASP A 312 -22.32 -10.62 2.57
C ASP A 312 -20.80 -10.69 2.74
N ILE A 313 -20.08 -9.74 2.14
CA ILE A 313 -18.62 -9.71 2.05
C ILE A 313 -18.13 -8.30 2.33
N ALA A 314 -17.06 -8.17 3.13
CA ALA A 314 -16.36 -6.92 3.35
C ALA A 314 -14.96 -6.95 2.71
N MET A 315 -14.61 -5.89 1.98
CA MET A 315 -13.32 -5.78 1.31
C MET A 315 -12.63 -4.45 1.65
N PRO A 316 -11.89 -4.41 2.78
CA PRO A 316 -11.05 -3.27 3.13
C PRO A 316 -10.01 -3.01 2.05
N SER A 317 -10.00 -1.80 1.45
CA SER A 317 -9.17 -1.49 0.28
C SER A 317 -8.57 -0.08 0.32
N ALA A 318 -8.42 0.52 1.51
CA ALA A 318 -7.86 1.86 1.68
C ALA A 318 -6.53 1.86 2.45
N THR A 319 -6.58 1.81 3.78
CA THR A 319 -5.38 1.92 4.64
C THR A 319 -5.32 0.76 5.64
N GLN A 320 -4.18 0.64 6.33
CA GLN A 320 -4.06 -0.31 7.45
C GLN A 320 -5.01 0.05 8.60
N ASN A 321 -5.33 -0.94 9.44
CA ASN A 321 -6.15 -0.78 10.64
C ASN A 321 -7.57 -0.23 10.36
N GLU A 322 -8.17 -0.63 9.25
CA GLU A 322 -9.53 -0.22 8.91
C GLU A 322 -10.62 -0.99 9.64
N LEU A 323 -10.34 -2.20 10.05
CA LEU A 323 -11.22 -3.05 10.83
C LEU A 323 -10.69 -3.19 12.25
N ASN A 324 -11.50 -2.86 13.23
CA ASN A 324 -11.25 -3.15 14.62
C ASN A 324 -12.20 -4.24 15.16
N GLY A 325 -12.05 -4.63 16.42
CA GLY A 325 -12.87 -5.69 17.01
C GLY A 325 -14.37 -5.38 17.04
N ASP A 326 -14.76 -4.11 17.14
CA ASP A 326 -16.17 -3.71 17.16
C ASP A 326 -16.75 -3.66 15.76
N ASP A 327 -15.97 -3.23 14.75
CA ASP A 327 -16.33 -3.35 13.34
C ASP A 327 -16.55 -4.82 12.95
N ALA A 328 -15.67 -5.73 13.39
CA ALA A 328 -15.80 -7.15 13.12
C ALA A 328 -17.08 -7.75 13.74
N LYS A 329 -17.41 -7.39 14.99
CA LYS A 329 -18.67 -7.82 15.64
C LYS A 329 -19.88 -7.30 14.87
N THR A 330 -19.83 -6.05 14.41
CA THR A 330 -20.92 -5.42 13.63
C THR A 330 -21.13 -6.13 12.29
N LEU A 331 -20.06 -6.40 11.55
CA LEU A 331 -20.11 -7.15 10.31
C LEU A 331 -20.71 -8.55 10.49
N LEU A 332 -20.28 -9.28 11.51
CA LEU A 332 -20.83 -10.60 11.85
C LEU A 332 -22.32 -10.52 12.20
N ALA A 333 -22.71 -9.56 13.01
CA ALA A 333 -24.11 -9.36 13.39
C ALA A 333 -25.00 -9.01 12.18
N ASN A 334 -24.45 -8.33 11.18
CA ASN A 334 -25.12 -7.97 9.92
C ASN A 334 -25.11 -9.11 8.87
N GLY A 335 -24.49 -10.27 9.18
CA GLY A 335 -24.49 -11.45 8.33
C GLY A 335 -23.31 -11.52 7.35
N CYS A 336 -22.30 -10.67 7.50
CA CYS A 336 -21.06 -10.77 6.73
C CYS A 336 -20.35 -12.09 7.05
N PHE A 337 -20.07 -12.90 6.03
CA PHE A 337 -19.48 -14.22 6.20
C PHE A 337 -18.04 -14.31 5.68
N ALA A 338 -17.57 -13.32 4.94
CA ALA A 338 -16.19 -13.28 4.42
C ALA A 338 -15.60 -11.88 4.44
N VAL A 339 -14.32 -11.81 4.76
CA VAL A 339 -13.49 -10.59 4.65
C VAL A 339 -12.30 -10.93 3.78
N SER A 340 -12.01 -10.10 2.77
CA SER A 340 -10.79 -10.20 1.97
C SER A 340 -10.16 -8.81 1.85
N GLU A 341 -8.97 -8.66 2.41
CA GLU A 341 -8.34 -7.38 2.60
C GLU A 341 -7.33 -7.07 1.48
N GLY A 342 -7.52 -5.95 0.80
CA GLY A 342 -6.59 -5.40 -0.19
C GLY A 342 -5.71 -4.27 0.35
N ALA A 343 -5.97 -3.84 1.59
CA ALA A 343 -5.17 -2.86 2.31
C ALA A 343 -3.93 -3.51 2.97
N ASN A 344 -3.02 -2.70 3.46
CA ASN A 344 -1.95 -3.19 4.33
C ASN A 344 -2.52 -3.50 5.71
N MET A 345 -2.13 -4.63 6.26
CA MET A 345 -2.56 -5.05 7.60
C MET A 345 -1.70 -4.45 8.69
#